data_81106d4fe847c679796f92e83adf14da
#
_entry.id   81106d4fe847c679796f92e83adf14da
#
_cell.length_a   1.000
_cell.length_b   1.000
_cell.length_c   1.000
_cell.angle_alpha   90.00
_cell.angle_beta   90.00
_cell.angle_gamma   90.00
#
_symmetry.space_group_name_H-M   'P 1'
#
loop_
_entity.id
_entity.type
_entity.pdbx_description
1 polymer ?
#
loop_
_entity_poly.entity_id
_entity_poly.type
_entity_poly.pdbx_seq_one_letter_code
_entity_poly.pdbx_strand_id
1 'polypeptide(L)'
;MKSLAQRLFRSAGYELRRYQPTSSERAQLMTILNHHGVDLVFDVGANTGGFGRHLRELGYRGRMVSFEPLKSAHDKLLSTTERDKLWSVAMRSAIGAESGEVELHIAANSESSSVLEMCDAHSRAAPESHYVGHETVPLRTLDSLAGEYLGNDTKLFLKIDTQGFEEQVLRGAAKTLSRAFVVQLELSLVELYADQRLMPDMVELMKGIGFDLWGMSPVFSDPGSGRVLQMDGIFSRWS
;
A
#
# COMPACT_ATOMS: atom_id res chain seq x y z
N MET A 1 11.45 -25.29 23.58
CA MET A 1 10.33 -25.11 24.54
C MET A 1 9.66 -23.76 24.29
N LYS A 2 8.34 -23.74 24.01
CA LYS A 2 7.60 -22.47 23.92
C LYS A 2 7.55 -21.85 25.31
N SER A 3 7.84 -20.53 25.44
CA SER A 3 7.88 -19.86 26.74
C SER A 3 6.49 -19.87 27.41
N LEU A 4 6.47 -19.85 28.73
CA LEU A 4 5.22 -19.77 29.52
C LEU A 4 4.37 -18.57 29.07
N ALA A 5 5.02 -17.44 28.76
CA ALA A 5 4.38 -16.25 28.24
C ALA A 5 3.63 -16.52 26.92
N GLN A 6 4.23 -17.23 25.95
CA GLN A 6 3.57 -17.60 24.67
C GLN A 6 2.32 -18.47 24.89
N ARG A 7 2.32 -19.33 25.91
CA ARG A 7 1.17 -20.17 26.23
C ARG A 7 0.04 -19.35 26.85
N LEU A 8 0.35 -18.45 27.76
CA LEU A 8 -0.62 -17.54 28.39
C LEU A 8 -1.27 -16.59 27.36
N PHE A 9 -0.45 -15.97 26.49
CA PHE A 9 -0.99 -15.10 25.44
C PHE A 9 -1.90 -15.88 24.47
N ARG A 10 -1.51 -17.10 24.11
CA ARG A 10 -2.35 -17.93 23.22
C ARG A 10 -3.67 -18.34 23.85
N SER A 11 -3.72 -18.64 25.16
CA SER A 11 -4.97 -18.95 25.85
C SER A 11 -5.92 -17.76 25.94
N ALA A 12 -5.39 -16.53 25.83
CA ALA A 12 -6.14 -15.29 25.73
C ALA A 12 -6.44 -14.85 24.29
N GLY A 13 -6.16 -15.71 23.27
CA GLY A 13 -6.42 -15.41 21.87
C GLY A 13 -5.33 -14.60 21.16
N TYR A 14 -4.19 -14.36 21.80
CA TYR A 14 -3.08 -13.59 21.22
C TYR A 14 -1.90 -14.47 20.82
N GLU A 15 -1.19 -14.10 19.73
CA GLU A 15 0.09 -14.71 19.39
C GLU A 15 1.25 -13.77 19.71
N LEU A 16 2.17 -14.19 20.56
CA LEU A 16 3.38 -13.45 20.90
C LEU A 16 4.52 -13.89 19.97
N ARG A 17 4.97 -12.99 19.08
CA ARG A 17 6.12 -13.19 18.19
C ARG A 17 7.28 -12.29 18.59
N ARG A 18 8.52 -12.72 18.29
CA ARG A 18 9.68 -11.84 18.46
C ARG A 18 9.66 -10.75 17.38
N TYR A 19 10.01 -9.52 17.77
CA TYR A 19 10.24 -8.43 16.82
C TYR A 19 11.64 -8.59 16.21
N GLN A 20 11.72 -9.32 15.10
CA GLN A 20 12.93 -9.58 14.34
C GLN A 20 12.57 -9.87 12.86
N PRO A 21 13.48 -9.64 11.90
CA PRO A 21 13.14 -9.76 10.46
C PRO A 21 12.64 -11.15 10.03
N THR A 22 13.03 -12.21 10.73
CA THR A 22 12.62 -13.59 10.41
C THR A 22 11.22 -13.97 10.92
N SER A 23 10.54 -13.10 11.66
CA SER A 23 9.24 -13.41 12.29
C SER A 23 8.28 -12.24 12.42
N SER A 24 8.66 -11.05 12.00
CA SER A 24 7.84 -9.84 12.03
C SER A 24 7.95 -9.09 10.71
N GLU A 25 6.84 -8.93 10.00
CA GLU A 25 6.73 -8.16 8.76
C GLU A 25 7.20 -6.71 8.94
N ARG A 26 6.86 -6.11 10.09
CA ARG A 26 7.28 -4.74 10.46
C ARG A 26 8.80 -4.63 10.57
N ALA A 27 9.43 -5.61 11.22
CA ALA A 27 10.89 -5.65 11.32
C ALA A 27 11.53 -5.95 9.95
N GLN A 28 10.88 -6.75 9.11
CA GLN A 28 11.31 -7.00 7.72
C GLN A 28 11.30 -5.69 6.94
N LEU A 29 10.17 -4.97 6.92
CA LEU A 29 10.05 -3.69 6.22
C LEU A 29 11.13 -2.71 6.66
N MET A 30 11.28 -2.48 7.97
CA MET A 30 12.30 -1.57 8.48
C MET A 30 13.72 -2.01 8.13
N THR A 31 13.98 -3.32 8.08
CA THR A 31 15.28 -3.86 7.70
C THR A 31 15.62 -3.54 6.26
N ILE A 32 14.69 -3.75 5.31
CA ILE A 32 14.95 -3.48 3.90
C ILE A 32 15.03 -1.98 3.59
N LEU A 33 14.20 -1.14 4.23
CA LEU A 33 14.28 0.31 4.11
C LEU A 33 15.65 0.84 4.59
N ASN A 34 16.14 0.34 5.72
CA ASN A 34 17.45 0.71 6.27
C ASN A 34 18.58 0.18 5.39
N HIS A 35 18.47 -1.05 4.85
CA HIS A 35 19.48 -1.64 3.98
C HIS A 35 19.73 -0.79 2.74
N HIS A 36 18.67 -0.32 2.09
CA HIS A 36 18.78 0.55 0.92
C HIS A 36 19.02 2.03 1.28
N GLY A 37 18.93 2.39 2.57
CA GLY A 37 19.03 3.77 3.02
C GLY A 37 17.91 4.64 2.46
N VAL A 38 16.68 4.11 2.41
CA VAL A 38 15.49 4.81 1.90
C VAL A 38 15.29 6.13 2.65
N ASP A 39 15.25 7.24 1.91
CA ASP A 39 15.08 8.60 2.43
C ASP A 39 13.77 9.28 2.03
N LEU A 40 13.04 8.68 1.07
CA LEU A 40 11.72 9.13 0.65
C LEU A 40 10.76 7.94 0.49
N VAL A 41 9.55 8.09 0.99
CA VAL A 41 8.43 7.18 0.79
C VAL A 41 7.36 7.86 -0.04
N PHE A 42 6.89 7.20 -1.10
CA PHE A 42 5.63 7.52 -1.76
C PHE A 42 4.58 6.51 -1.30
N ASP A 43 3.48 7.00 -0.73
CA ASP A 43 2.34 6.22 -0.23
C ASP A 43 1.13 6.52 -1.11
N VAL A 44 0.88 5.66 -2.11
CA VAL A 44 -0.22 5.78 -3.07
C VAL A 44 -1.41 4.98 -2.57
N GLY A 45 -2.55 5.63 -2.40
CA GLY A 45 -3.72 5.11 -1.70
C GLY A 45 -3.55 5.26 -0.17
N ALA A 46 -3.17 6.45 0.27
CA ALA A 46 -2.79 6.69 1.65
C ALA A 46 -3.98 6.72 2.63
N ASN A 47 -5.22 6.81 2.13
CA ASN A 47 -6.42 6.99 2.94
C ASN A 47 -6.21 8.11 3.98
N THR A 48 -6.45 7.87 5.25
CA THR A 48 -6.27 8.85 6.35
C THR A 48 -4.84 8.90 6.91
N GLY A 49 -3.86 8.27 6.24
CA GLY A 49 -2.45 8.24 6.63
C GLY A 49 -2.09 7.13 7.62
N GLY A 50 -2.82 6.03 7.63
CA GLY A 50 -2.57 4.89 8.52
C GLY A 50 -1.17 4.32 8.35
N PHE A 51 -0.77 4.04 7.11
CA PHE A 51 0.54 3.50 6.78
C PHE A 51 1.68 4.44 7.20
N GLY A 52 1.59 5.73 6.85
CA GLY A 52 2.62 6.70 7.21
C GLY A 52 2.79 6.86 8.72
N ARG A 53 1.68 6.90 9.52
CA ARG A 53 1.76 6.89 10.99
C ARG A 53 2.47 5.65 11.49
N HIS A 54 2.13 4.49 10.94
CA HIS A 54 2.76 3.24 11.30
C HIS A 54 4.27 3.24 11.03
N LEU A 55 4.73 3.75 9.89
CA LEU A 55 6.15 3.93 9.61
C LEU A 55 6.83 4.85 10.63
N ARG A 56 6.19 5.94 11.06
CA ARG A 56 6.70 6.82 12.13
C ARG A 56 6.85 6.10 13.47
N GLU A 57 5.86 5.28 13.83
CA GLU A 57 5.90 4.45 15.05
C GLU A 57 7.05 3.43 15.00
N LEU A 58 7.32 2.84 13.84
CA LEU A 58 8.43 1.93 13.61
C LEU A 58 9.81 2.62 13.60
N GLY A 59 9.83 3.95 13.61
CA GLY A 59 11.08 4.73 13.70
C GLY A 59 11.59 5.28 12.37
N TYR A 60 10.83 5.17 11.27
CA TYR A 60 11.21 5.84 10.02
C TYR A 60 11.22 7.37 10.19
N ARG A 61 12.30 8.03 9.76
CA ARG A 61 12.52 9.48 9.92
C ARG A 61 12.80 10.21 8.60
N GLY A 62 12.73 9.50 7.46
CA GLY A 62 12.85 10.09 6.12
C GLY A 62 11.60 10.87 5.71
N ARG A 63 11.64 11.45 4.53
CA ARG A 63 10.51 12.17 3.94
C ARG A 63 9.42 11.20 3.49
N MET A 64 8.16 11.65 3.54
CA MET A 64 7.02 10.91 2.99
C MET A 64 6.16 11.85 2.15
N VAL A 65 5.57 11.32 1.09
CA VAL A 65 4.54 11.98 0.28
C VAL A 65 3.39 11.01 0.09
N SER A 66 2.20 11.40 0.51
CA SER A 66 0.99 10.60 0.40
C SER A 66 0.09 11.12 -0.71
N PHE A 67 -0.51 10.20 -1.47
CA PHE A 67 -1.42 10.44 -2.58
C PHE A 67 -2.76 9.80 -2.24
N GLU A 68 -3.84 10.57 -2.24
CA GLU A 68 -5.18 10.11 -1.87
C GLU A 68 -6.25 10.81 -2.72
N PRO A 69 -7.10 10.06 -3.45
CA PRO A 69 -8.14 10.65 -4.29
C PRO A 69 -9.43 11.03 -3.54
N LEU A 70 -9.86 10.22 -2.54
CA LEU A 70 -11.13 10.42 -1.86
C LEU A 70 -11.10 11.69 -1.00
N LYS A 71 -12.02 12.64 -1.28
CA LYS A 71 -12.02 13.95 -0.61
C LYS A 71 -12.02 13.85 0.92
N SER A 72 -12.91 13.04 1.47
CA SER A 72 -13.05 12.90 2.93
C SER A 72 -11.82 12.30 3.62
N ALA A 73 -11.13 11.37 2.94
CA ALA A 73 -9.89 10.78 3.42
C ALA A 73 -8.71 11.76 3.27
N HIS A 74 -8.61 12.44 2.12
CA HIS A 74 -7.60 13.45 1.87
C HIS A 74 -7.64 14.60 2.89
N ASP A 75 -8.84 15.12 3.23
CA ASP A 75 -9.00 16.16 4.23
C ASP A 75 -8.50 15.70 5.63
N LYS A 76 -8.79 14.45 5.99
CA LYS A 76 -8.26 13.84 7.23
C LYS A 76 -6.75 13.62 7.17
N LEU A 77 -6.24 13.20 6.02
CA LEU A 77 -4.80 13.00 5.79
C LEU A 77 -4.03 14.31 5.98
N LEU A 78 -4.52 15.44 5.43
CA LEU A 78 -3.96 16.76 5.67
C LEU A 78 -3.86 17.09 7.17
N SER A 79 -4.93 16.83 7.92
CA SER A 79 -4.93 17.02 9.39
C SER A 79 -3.95 16.08 10.10
N THR A 80 -3.83 14.83 9.63
CA THR A 80 -2.89 13.85 10.18
C THR A 80 -1.44 14.30 10.04
N THR A 81 -1.09 14.92 8.90
CA THR A 81 0.29 15.29 8.57
C THR A 81 0.70 16.67 9.06
N GLU A 82 -0.24 17.51 9.53
CA GLU A 82 -0.05 18.94 9.85
C GLU A 82 1.20 19.21 10.73
N ARG A 83 1.49 18.33 11.67
CA ARG A 83 2.62 18.48 12.63
C ARG A 83 3.91 17.82 12.18
N ASP A 84 3.92 17.09 11.07
CA ASP A 84 5.10 16.39 10.56
C ASP A 84 5.67 17.10 9.33
N LYS A 85 6.70 17.92 9.53
CA LYS A 85 7.33 18.71 8.47
C LYS A 85 8.01 17.86 7.36
N LEU A 86 8.21 16.56 7.62
CA LEU A 86 8.80 15.61 6.68
C LEU A 86 7.74 14.74 5.99
N TRP A 87 6.46 15.05 6.19
CA TRP A 87 5.36 14.31 5.58
C TRP A 87 4.44 15.28 4.82
N SER A 88 4.48 15.21 3.50
CA SER A 88 3.66 16.03 2.60
C SER A 88 2.47 15.23 2.07
N VAL A 89 1.39 15.93 1.75
CA VAL A 89 0.25 15.38 1.01
C VAL A 89 0.26 16.01 -0.37
N ALA A 90 0.24 15.18 -1.41
CA ALA A 90 0.16 15.63 -2.79
C ALA A 90 -1.22 16.21 -3.12
N MET A 91 -1.32 16.95 -4.22
CA MET A 91 -2.59 17.42 -4.74
C MET A 91 -3.56 16.25 -4.92
N ARG A 92 -4.79 16.42 -4.45
CA ARG A 92 -5.84 15.39 -4.49
C ARG A 92 -6.07 14.88 -5.91
N SER A 93 -5.72 13.61 -6.15
CA SER A 93 -5.90 12.91 -7.42
C SER A 93 -5.82 11.40 -7.24
N ALA A 94 -6.51 10.65 -8.07
CA ALA A 94 -6.21 9.24 -8.30
C ALA A 94 -4.91 9.12 -9.10
N ILE A 95 -4.15 8.06 -8.86
CA ILE A 95 -2.95 7.76 -9.61
C ILE A 95 -3.23 6.59 -10.54
N GLY A 96 -2.85 6.72 -11.82
CA GLY A 96 -3.09 5.69 -12.82
C GLY A 96 -2.19 5.81 -14.04
N ALA A 97 -2.52 5.13 -15.14
CA ALA A 97 -1.68 5.01 -16.34
C ALA A 97 -1.62 6.30 -17.16
N GLU A 98 -2.63 7.15 -17.08
CA GLU A 98 -2.78 8.36 -17.87
C GLU A 98 -3.40 9.51 -17.06
N SER A 99 -3.43 10.71 -17.63
CA SER A 99 -4.06 11.86 -17.00
C SER A 99 -5.48 12.06 -17.57
N GLY A 100 -6.41 12.46 -16.70
CA GLY A 100 -7.82 12.68 -17.06
C GLY A 100 -8.68 12.83 -15.82
N GLU A 101 -9.86 12.25 -15.87
CA GLU A 101 -10.79 12.11 -14.75
C GLU A 101 -11.24 10.66 -14.67
N VAL A 102 -11.56 10.20 -13.46
CA VAL A 102 -12.06 8.85 -13.20
C VAL A 102 -13.12 8.88 -12.11
N GLU A 103 -14.10 7.99 -12.20
CA GLU A 103 -15.06 7.76 -11.14
C GLU A 103 -14.48 6.84 -10.08
N LEU A 104 -14.53 7.28 -8.83
CA LEU A 104 -14.10 6.54 -7.65
C LEU A 104 -15.34 6.08 -6.90
N HIS A 105 -15.51 4.78 -6.71
CA HIS A 105 -16.55 4.20 -5.88
C HIS A 105 -16.17 4.32 -4.41
N ILE A 106 -17.07 4.89 -3.60
CA ILE A 106 -16.83 5.17 -2.18
C ILE A 106 -17.38 4.01 -1.35
N ALA A 107 -16.50 3.30 -0.65
CA ALA A 107 -16.89 2.27 0.31
C ALA A 107 -17.24 2.87 1.68
N ALA A 108 -18.14 2.21 2.40
CA ALA A 108 -18.59 2.67 3.72
C ALA A 108 -17.43 2.75 4.75
N ASN A 109 -16.43 1.88 4.64
CA ASN A 109 -15.20 1.90 5.47
C ASN A 109 -14.08 2.81 4.91
N SER A 110 -14.29 3.50 3.78
CA SER A 110 -13.33 4.29 3.00
C SER A 110 -12.09 3.56 2.49
N GLU A 111 -11.55 2.59 3.23
CA GLU A 111 -10.33 1.84 2.88
C GLU A 111 -10.52 0.96 1.64
N SER A 112 -11.72 0.42 1.45
CA SER A 112 -12.09 -0.41 0.29
C SER A 112 -12.61 0.40 -0.91
N SER A 113 -12.47 1.74 -0.91
CA SER A 113 -12.85 2.58 -2.05
C SER A 113 -11.93 2.32 -3.23
N SER A 114 -12.49 2.17 -4.44
CA SER A 114 -11.75 1.80 -5.64
C SER A 114 -12.29 2.51 -6.88
N VAL A 115 -11.46 2.60 -7.92
CA VAL A 115 -11.87 2.93 -9.28
C VAL A 115 -12.62 1.77 -9.95
N LEU A 116 -12.41 0.54 -9.45
CA LEU A 116 -13.00 -0.68 -9.99
C LEU A 116 -14.25 -1.09 -9.22
N GLU A 117 -15.11 -1.85 -9.88
CA GLU A 117 -16.28 -2.45 -9.24
C GLU A 117 -15.85 -3.56 -8.26
N MET A 118 -16.47 -3.55 -7.07
CA MET A 118 -16.22 -4.57 -6.04
C MET A 118 -16.89 -5.89 -6.39
N CYS A 119 -16.14 -6.99 -6.33
CA CYS A 119 -16.66 -8.34 -6.58
C CYS A 119 -17.29 -8.97 -5.33
N ASP A 120 -18.13 -9.98 -5.55
CA ASP A 120 -18.80 -10.76 -4.50
C ASP A 120 -17.85 -11.35 -3.45
N ALA A 121 -16.63 -11.73 -3.87
CA ALA A 121 -15.64 -12.31 -2.95
C ALA A 121 -15.23 -11.31 -1.86
N HIS A 122 -15.07 -10.03 -2.22
CA HIS A 122 -14.80 -8.96 -1.27
C HIS A 122 -16.01 -8.70 -0.35
N SER A 123 -17.19 -8.48 -0.95
CA SER A 123 -18.42 -8.16 -0.20
C SER A 123 -18.83 -9.25 0.80
N ARG A 124 -18.53 -10.54 0.50
CA ARG A 124 -18.76 -11.64 1.45
C ARG A 124 -17.76 -11.66 2.60
N ALA A 125 -16.49 -11.32 2.34
CA ALA A 125 -15.45 -11.34 3.37
C ALA A 125 -15.49 -10.08 4.27
N ALA A 126 -15.96 -8.94 3.73
CA ALA A 126 -16.10 -7.65 4.41
C ALA A 126 -17.45 -6.97 4.06
N PRO A 127 -18.59 -7.44 4.60
CA PRO A 127 -19.90 -6.88 4.27
C PRO A 127 -20.06 -5.38 4.56
N GLU A 128 -19.25 -4.85 5.48
CA GLU A 128 -19.22 -3.43 5.84
C GLU A 128 -18.55 -2.53 4.79
N SER A 129 -17.89 -3.12 3.79
CA SER A 129 -17.18 -2.37 2.74
C SER A 129 -18.01 -2.07 1.49
N HIS A 130 -19.33 -2.30 1.54
CA HIS A 130 -20.22 -2.00 0.42
C HIS A 130 -20.12 -0.55 -0.06
N TYR A 131 -20.35 -0.31 -1.34
CA TYR A 131 -20.32 1.04 -1.92
C TYR A 131 -21.52 1.86 -1.46
N VAL A 132 -21.25 3.11 -1.06
CA VAL A 132 -22.25 4.08 -0.55
C VAL A 132 -22.39 5.29 -1.45
N GLY A 133 -21.56 5.43 -2.47
CA GLY A 133 -21.58 6.54 -3.41
C GLY A 133 -20.40 6.49 -4.36
N HIS A 134 -20.27 7.56 -5.15
CA HIS A 134 -19.14 7.74 -6.07
C HIS A 134 -18.71 9.20 -6.11
N GLU A 135 -17.50 9.46 -6.55
CA GLU A 135 -16.91 10.78 -6.70
C GLU A 135 -16.05 10.82 -7.95
N THR A 136 -16.28 11.80 -8.84
CA THR A 136 -15.36 12.06 -9.96
C THR A 136 -14.12 12.77 -9.43
N VAL A 137 -12.94 12.24 -9.73
CA VAL A 137 -11.66 12.75 -9.25
C VAL A 137 -10.67 12.91 -10.40
N PRO A 138 -9.75 13.90 -10.33
CA PRO A 138 -8.66 14.00 -11.29
C PRO A 138 -7.81 12.72 -11.27
N LEU A 139 -7.47 12.19 -12.46
CA LEU A 139 -6.52 11.10 -12.65
C LEU A 139 -5.19 11.68 -13.11
N ARG A 140 -4.09 11.25 -12.51
CA ARG A 140 -2.73 11.67 -12.84
C ARG A 140 -1.80 10.47 -12.91
N THR A 141 -0.73 10.59 -13.69
CA THR A 141 0.36 9.63 -13.62
C THR A 141 1.30 9.98 -12.46
N LEU A 142 1.85 8.97 -11.78
CA LEU A 142 2.83 9.22 -10.72
C LEU A 142 4.05 9.96 -11.29
N ASP A 143 4.48 9.63 -12.51
CA ASP A 143 5.58 10.29 -13.20
C ASP A 143 5.37 11.80 -13.42
N SER A 144 4.13 12.26 -13.54
CA SER A 144 3.81 13.69 -13.69
C SER A 144 3.93 14.48 -12.39
N LEU A 145 3.83 13.81 -11.24
CA LEU A 145 3.86 14.42 -9.92
C LEU A 145 5.19 14.22 -9.19
N ALA A 146 5.85 13.09 -9.42
CA ALA A 146 7.04 12.65 -8.67
C ALA A 146 8.22 13.63 -8.76
N GLY A 147 8.36 14.37 -9.88
CA GLY A 147 9.46 15.29 -10.11
C GLY A 147 9.57 16.42 -9.08
N GLU A 148 8.45 16.81 -8.45
CA GLU A 148 8.44 17.84 -7.40
C GLU A 148 9.13 17.37 -6.10
N TYR A 149 9.24 16.06 -5.89
CA TYR A 149 9.71 15.46 -4.64
C TYR A 149 11.05 14.72 -4.78
N LEU A 150 11.37 14.25 -6.00
CA LEU A 150 12.57 13.47 -6.27
C LEU A 150 13.78 14.36 -6.49
N GLY A 151 14.82 14.19 -5.66
CA GLY A 151 16.17 14.73 -5.89
C GLY A 151 17.04 13.72 -6.66
N ASN A 152 18.27 14.14 -7.05
CA ASN A 152 19.19 13.30 -7.85
C ASN A 152 19.55 11.98 -7.13
N ASP A 153 19.79 12.04 -5.82
CA ASP A 153 20.27 10.91 -5.02
C ASP A 153 19.18 10.26 -4.16
N THR A 154 17.88 10.60 -4.42
CA THR A 154 16.76 10.07 -3.65
C THR A 154 16.69 8.56 -3.76
N LYS A 155 16.59 7.89 -2.62
CA LYS A 155 16.35 6.46 -2.47
C LYS A 155 14.89 6.23 -2.10
N LEU A 156 14.09 5.89 -3.11
CA LEU A 156 12.66 5.83 -3.01
C LEU A 156 12.16 4.44 -2.58
N PHE A 157 11.24 4.43 -1.63
CA PHE A 157 10.30 3.35 -1.39
C PHE A 157 8.92 3.78 -1.92
N LEU A 158 8.33 2.97 -2.81
CA LEU A 158 7.01 3.18 -3.38
C LEU A 158 6.04 2.14 -2.82
N LYS A 159 5.05 2.56 -2.02
CA LYS A 159 3.91 1.74 -1.62
C LYS A 159 2.72 2.07 -2.51
N ILE A 160 2.05 1.04 -3.04
CA ILE A 160 0.83 1.15 -3.84
C ILE A 160 -0.23 0.23 -3.23
N ASP A 161 -1.36 0.83 -2.85
CA ASP A 161 -2.52 0.17 -2.28
C ASP A 161 -3.75 0.94 -2.79
N THR A 162 -4.20 0.55 -3.96
CA THR A 162 -5.25 1.26 -4.71
C THR A 162 -6.44 0.37 -5.00
N GLN A 163 -6.55 -0.71 -4.23
CA GLN A 163 -7.71 -1.59 -4.20
C GLN A 163 -8.07 -2.13 -5.60
N GLY A 164 -7.07 -2.82 -6.19
CA GLY A 164 -7.18 -3.47 -7.51
C GLY A 164 -6.61 -2.65 -8.68
N PHE A 165 -6.30 -1.37 -8.49
CA PHE A 165 -5.83 -0.48 -9.56
C PHE A 165 -4.28 -0.38 -9.64
N GLU A 166 -3.54 -1.24 -8.95
CA GLU A 166 -2.08 -1.22 -8.80
C GLU A 166 -1.34 -1.30 -10.14
N GLU A 167 -1.82 -2.13 -11.09
CA GLU A 167 -1.22 -2.22 -12.42
C GLU A 167 -1.26 -0.88 -13.16
N GLN A 168 -2.37 -0.16 -13.07
CA GLN A 168 -2.51 1.14 -13.74
C GLN A 168 -1.58 2.19 -13.11
N VAL A 169 -1.39 2.13 -11.78
CA VAL A 169 -0.41 2.98 -11.08
C VAL A 169 1.00 2.67 -11.57
N LEU A 170 1.39 1.39 -11.66
CA LEU A 170 2.71 0.96 -12.16
C LEU A 170 2.96 1.43 -13.59
N ARG A 171 1.95 1.37 -14.48
CA ARG A 171 2.04 1.85 -15.87
C ARG A 171 2.31 3.35 -15.94
N GLY A 172 1.71 4.15 -15.05
CA GLY A 172 1.93 5.60 -14.95
C GLY A 172 3.15 6.01 -14.13
N ALA A 173 3.97 5.05 -13.68
CA ALA A 173 5.09 5.26 -12.78
C ALA A 173 6.44 4.80 -13.36
N ALA A 174 6.58 4.61 -14.66
CA ALA A 174 7.77 3.99 -15.26
C ALA A 174 9.08 4.71 -14.91
N LYS A 175 9.09 6.05 -14.95
CA LYS A 175 10.27 6.87 -14.57
C LYS A 175 10.48 6.83 -13.04
N THR A 176 9.41 6.91 -12.28
CA THR A 176 9.45 6.85 -10.80
C THR A 176 9.97 5.49 -10.34
N LEU A 177 9.51 4.39 -10.96
CA LEU A 177 9.98 3.03 -10.69
C LEU A 177 11.48 2.87 -10.96
N SER A 178 12.04 3.56 -11.96
CA SER A 178 13.49 3.50 -12.21
C SER A 178 14.33 4.07 -11.05
N ARG A 179 13.70 4.85 -10.16
CA ARG A 179 14.32 5.47 -8.98
C ARG A 179 13.98 4.73 -7.68
N ALA A 180 13.04 3.77 -7.73
CA ALA A 180 12.63 2.99 -6.57
C ALA A 180 13.62 1.85 -6.31
N PHE A 181 13.97 1.67 -5.04
CA PHE A 181 14.77 0.55 -4.53
C PHE A 181 13.87 -0.53 -3.94
N VAL A 182 12.77 -0.11 -3.33
CA VAL A 182 11.77 -0.98 -2.72
C VAL A 182 10.39 -0.59 -3.23
N VAL A 183 9.55 -1.57 -3.53
CA VAL A 183 8.14 -1.39 -3.89
C VAL A 183 7.31 -2.32 -3.02
N GLN A 184 6.22 -1.82 -2.46
CA GLN A 184 5.20 -2.64 -1.80
C GLN A 184 3.90 -2.53 -2.59
N LEU A 185 3.30 -3.69 -2.89
CA LEU A 185 2.02 -3.79 -3.58
C LEU A 185 1.05 -4.63 -2.75
N GLU A 186 -0.21 -4.25 -2.77
CA GLU A 186 -1.29 -5.14 -2.35
C GLU A 186 -1.59 -6.13 -3.47
N LEU A 187 -1.46 -7.44 -3.16
CA LEU A 187 -1.52 -8.54 -4.13
C LEU A 187 -2.74 -9.42 -3.85
N SER A 188 -3.69 -9.46 -4.76
CA SER A 188 -4.90 -10.27 -4.63
C SER A 188 -4.67 -11.70 -5.10
N LEU A 189 -5.08 -12.68 -4.28
CA LEU A 189 -5.05 -14.11 -4.58
C LEU A 189 -6.33 -14.58 -5.30
N VAL A 190 -7.38 -13.78 -5.21
CA VAL A 190 -8.66 -13.96 -5.87
C VAL A 190 -9.14 -12.60 -6.37
N GLU A 191 -10.04 -12.58 -7.34
CA GLU A 191 -10.62 -11.36 -7.84
C GLU A 191 -11.55 -10.74 -6.78
N LEU A 192 -11.11 -9.60 -6.23
CA LEU A 192 -11.84 -8.79 -5.25
C LEU A 192 -12.44 -7.54 -5.88
N TYR A 193 -11.85 -7.08 -6.96
CA TYR A 193 -12.30 -5.98 -7.81
C TYR A 193 -12.27 -6.43 -9.27
N ALA A 194 -13.24 -5.97 -10.07
CA ALA A 194 -13.39 -6.40 -11.44
C ALA A 194 -12.15 -6.09 -12.29
N ASP A 195 -11.72 -7.08 -13.07
CA ASP A 195 -10.59 -6.98 -14.00
C ASP A 195 -9.24 -6.64 -13.34
N GLN A 196 -9.13 -6.77 -12.00
CA GLN A 196 -7.85 -6.57 -11.31
C GLN A 196 -6.84 -7.66 -11.69
N ARG A 197 -5.58 -7.29 -11.76
CA ARG A 197 -4.50 -8.25 -11.98
C ARG A 197 -4.23 -9.04 -10.69
N LEU A 198 -4.16 -10.37 -10.80
CA LEU A 198 -3.91 -11.25 -9.65
C LEU A 198 -2.41 -11.39 -9.35
N MET A 199 -2.11 -11.88 -8.13
CA MET A 199 -0.76 -11.99 -7.59
C MET A 199 0.25 -12.65 -8.53
N PRO A 200 -0.01 -13.81 -9.20
CA PRO A 200 1.01 -14.44 -10.06
C PRO A 200 1.47 -13.52 -11.19
N ASP A 201 0.51 -12.88 -11.87
CA ASP A 201 0.79 -11.98 -12.99
C ASP A 201 1.45 -10.67 -12.53
N MET A 202 1.09 -10.17 -11.33
CA MET A 202 1.75 -9.00 -10.73
C MET A 202 3.20 -9.30 -10.37
N VAL A 203 3.49 -10.47 -9.80
CA VAL A 203 4.86 -10.91 -9.49
C VAL A 203 5.71 -11.02 -10.78
N GLU A 204 5.13 -11.59 -11.85
CA GLU A 204 5.81 -11.67 -13.15
C GLU A 204 6.07 -10.29 -13.75
N LEU A 205 5.09 -9.39 -13.69
CA LEU A 205 5.23 -8.00 -14.15
C LEU A 205 6.36 -7.30 -13.38
N MET A 206 6.37 -7.39 -12.05
CA MET A 206 7.42 -6.79 -11.21
C MET A 206 8.80 -7.32 -11.53
N LYS A 207 8.91 -8.65 -11.76
CA LYS A 207 10.16 -9.28 -12.20
C LYS A 207 10.61 -8.77 -13.57
N GLY A 208 9.66 -8.58 -14.50
CA GLY A 208 9.93 -8.04 -15.84
C GLY A 208 10.50 -6.63 -15.82
N ILE A 209 10.20 -5.83 -14.80
CA ILE A 209 10.74 -4.46 -14.62
C ILE A 209 11.90 -4.40 -13.63
N GLY A 210 12.45 -5.56 -13.24
CA GLY A 210 13.70 -5.67 -12.48
C GLY A 210 13.55 -5.63 -10.96
N PHE A 211 12.39 -6.07 -10.43
CA PHE A 211 12.18 -6.22 -8.99
C PHE A 211 11.92 -7.69 -8.64
N ASP A 212 12.66 -8.21 -7.69
CA ASP A 212 12.42 -9.54 -7.13
C ASP A 212 11.50 -9.44 -5.92
N LEU A 213 10.60 -10.43 -5.78
CA LEU A 213 9.76 -10.56 -4.58
C LEU A 213 10.63 -10.91 -3.38
N TRP A 214 10.66 -10.03 -2.38
CA TRP A 214 11.51 -10.15 -1.21
C TRP A 214 10.77 -10.69 0.02
N GLY A 215 9.49 -10.38 0.17
CA GLY A 215 8.67 -10.83 1.29
C GLY A 215 7.18 -10.69 1.03
N MET A 216 6.38 -11.44 1.76
CA MET A 216 4.91 -11.35 1.71
C MET A 216 4.31 -11.48 3.10
N SER A 217 3.20 -10.76 3.35
CA SER A 217 2.41 -10.87 4.57
C SER A 217 0.90 -10.78 4.28
N PRO A 218 0.06 -11.61 4.94
CA PRO A 218 -1.38 -11.54 4.78
C PRO A 218 -1.93 -10.22 5.31
N VAL A 219 -2.83 -9.58 4.56
CA VAL A 219 -3.51 -8.32 4.96
C VAL A 219 -5.02 -8.46 4.99
N PHE A 220 -5.60 -9.25 4.09
CA PHE A 220 -7.04 -9.51 4.07
C PHE A 220 -7.33 -11.01 3.96
N SER A 221 -8.21 -11.49 4.81
CA SER A 221 -8.60 -12.91 4.87
C SER A 221 -10.10 -13.04 5.10
N ASP A 222 -10.69 -14.09 4.54
CA ASP A 222 -12.06 -14.47 4.84
C ASP A 222 -12.19 -14.85 6.33
N PRO A 223 -13.02 -14.16 7.11
CA PRO A 223 -13.09 -14.38 8.56
C PRO A 223 -13.71 -15.73 8.94
N GLY A 224 -14.50 -16.35 8.05
CA GLY A 224 -15.15 -17.63 8.31
C GLY A 224 -14.21 -18.82 8.10
N SER A 225 -13.42 -18.81 7.04
CA SER A 225 -12.53 -19.92 6.67
C SER A 225 -11.05 -19.69 7.03
N GLY A 226 -10.65 -18.43 7.28
CA GLY A 226 -9.25 -18.04 7.42
C GLY A 226 -8.48 -18.05 6.10
N ARG A 227 -9.15 -18.21 4.93
CA ARG A 227 -8.50 -18.15 3.62
C ARG A 227 -7.94 -16.76 3.38
N VAL A 228 -6.65 -16.67 3.08
CA VAL A 228 -6.03 -15.40 2.67
C VAL A 228 -6.55 -15.00 1.29
N LEU A 229 -7.00 -13.76 1.15
CA LEU A 229 -7.54 -13.19 -0.07
C LEU A 229 -6.59 -12.14 -0.67
N GLN A 230 -5.87 -11.38 0.19
CA GLN A 230 -4.84 -10.43 -0.21
C GLN A 230 -3.60 -10.52 0.68
N MET A 231 -2.48 -10.16 0.10
CA MET A 231 -1.18 -10.10 0.76
C MET A 231 -0.45 -8.80 0.38
N ASP A 232 0.26 -8.21 1.31
CA ASP A 232 1.32 -7.25 0.99
C ASP A 232 2.53 -7.98 0.43
N GLY A 233 2.94 -7.63 -0.78
CA GLY A 233 4.17 -8.10 -1.40
C GLY A 233 5.23 -6.99 -1.38
N ILE A 234 6.39 -7.26 -0.78
CA ILE A 234 7.54 -6.36 -0.81
C ILE A 234 8.49 -6.85 -1.91
N PHE A 235 8.82 -5.95 -2.81
CA PHE A 235 9.72 -6.19 -3.93
C PHE A 235 10.96 -5.30 -3.79
N SER A 236 12.12 -5.81 -4.19
CA SER A 236 13.37 -5.07 -4.11
C SER A 236 14.25 -5.33 -5.32
N ARG A 237 15.05 -4.34 -5.69
CA ARG A 237 16.18 -4.53 -6.60
C ARG A 237 17.38 -4.99 -5.80
N TRP A 238 17.89 -6.18 -6.10
CA TRP A 238 19.19 -6.63 -5.61
C TRP A 238 20.24 -6.19 -6.62
N SER A 239 21.16 -5.36 -6.18
CA SER A 239 22.39 -5.03 -6.92
C SER A 239 23.44 -6.11 -6.74
#